data_84c9b33fbc01f9524c23dc538f8d6425
#
_entry.id   84c9b33fbc01f9524c23dc538f8d6425
#
_cell.length_a   1.000
_cell.length_b   1.000
_cell.length_c   1.000
_cell.angle_alpha   90.00
_cell.angle_beta   90.00
_cell.angle_gamma   90.00
#
_symmetry.space_group_name_H-M   'P 1'
#
loop_
_entity.id
_entity.type
_entity.pdbx_description
1 polymer ?
#
loop_
_entity_poly.entity_id
_entity_poly.type
_entity_poly.pdbx_seq_one_letter_code
_entity_poly.pdbx_strand_id
1 'polypeptide(L)'
;MTSGLPLSIGGVQLRRLVQIGIVVPDRDQTTKLLTSLFGIGPFRLVEWPDRAESKYYYRGVEQKIRLRQAFVQLGDVEVELIQPLEGHNAYRDFLDETGGGIHHVLFEVADIDPVLHALAKSGVTVLQSGTGIRPGTRWALLDTRALLGFLLELRHRPGESDGTSIP
;
A
#
# COMPACT_ATOMS: atom_id res chain seq x y z
N MET A 1 5.53 29.64 -19.13
CA MET A 1 6.06 28.82 -18.02
C MET A 1 5.11 28.98 -16.85
N THR A 2 4.12 28.14 -16.75
CA THR A 2 3.19 28.12 -15.62
C THR A 2 3.84 27.33 -14.50
N SER A 3 4.34 28.00 -13.48
CA SER A 3 4.76 27.39 -12.22
C SER A 3 3.49 26.83 -11.54
N GLY A 4 3.17 25.60 -11.85
CA GLY A 4 2.15 24.87 -11.12
C GLY A 4 2.61 24.73 -9.67
N LEU A 5 2.03 25.52 -8.78
CA LEU A 5 2.15 25.28 -7.35
C LEU A 5 1.68 23.87 -7.06
N PRO A 6 2.39 23.10 -6.23
CA PRO A 6 1.90 21.80 -5.81
C PRO A 6 0.54 22.04 -5.14
N LEU A 7 -0.50 21.39 -5.67
CA LEU A 7 -1.82 21.37 -5.06
C LEU A 7 -1.67 20.67 -3.70
N SER A 8 -1.52 21.46 -2.63
CA SER A 8 -1.59 20.93 -1.28
C SER A 8 -3.05 20.75 -0.92
N ILE A 9 -3.55 19.54 -1.02
CA ILE A 9 -4.87 19.20 -0.47
C ILE A 9 -4.74 19.25 1.05
N GLY A 10 -5.36 20.23 1.70
CA GLY A 10 -5.35 20.37 3.14
C GLY A 10 -3.99 20.59 3.81
N GLY A 11 -2.98 21.10 3.08
CA GLY A 11 -1.64 21.34 3.63
C GLY A 11 -0.75 20.09 3.73
N VAL A 12 -1.23 18.92 3.30
CA VAL A 12 -0.46 17.69 3.31
C VAL A 12 0.36 17.59 2.02
N GLN A 13 1.66 17.35 2.17
CA GLN A 13 2.56 17.07 1.07
C GLN A 13 3.06 15.63 1.18
N LEU A 14 2.71 14.78 0.23
CA LEU A 14 3.24 13.42 0.12
C LEU A 14 4.62 13.51 -0.55
N ARG A 15 5.69 13.34 0.23
CA ARG A 15 7.07 13.54 -0.26
C ARG A 15 7.87 12.27 -0.40
N ARG A 16 7.52 11.24 0.37
CA ARG A 16 8.31 10.02 0.45
C ARG A 16 7.52 8.82 -0.07
N LEU A 17 7.76 8.45 -1.33
CA LEU A 17 7.35 7.15 -1.86
C LEU A 17 8.23 6.08 -1.23
N VAL A 18 7.63 5.11 -0.57
CA VAL A 18 8.38 4.07 0.15
C VAL A 18 8.08 2.65 -0.32
N GLN A 19 7.00 2.44 -1.08
CA GLN A 19 6.64 1.10 -1.51
C GLN A 19 5.85 1.12 -2.82
N ILE A 20 6.04 0.07 -3.61
CA ILE A 20 5.21 -0.28 -4.77
C ILE A 20 4.61 -1.65 -4.50
N GLY A 21 3.27 -1.73 -4.48
CA GLY A 21 2.53 -2.97 -4.32
C GLY A 21 2.15 -3.57 -5.67
N ILE A 22 2.48 -4.85 -5.85
CA ILE A 22 2.23 -5.62 -7.06
C ILE A 22 1.40 -6.84 -6.68
N VAL A 23 0.21 -6.96 -7.25
CA VAL A 23 -0.64 -8.13 -7.08
C VAL A 23 -0.22 -9.21 -8.06
N VAL A 24 -0.05 -10.42 -7.56
CA VAL A 24 0.40 -11.58 -8.34
C VAL A 24 -0.47 -12.82 -8.08
N PRO A 25 -0.68 -13.67 -9.09
CA PRO A 25 -1.47 -14.90 -8.91
C PRO A 25 -0.74 -15.96 -8.06
N ASP A 26 0.60 -15.97 -8.07
CA ASP A 26 1.45 -16.89 -7.31
C ASP A 26 2.70 -16.16 -6.82
N ARG A 27 2.77 -15.88 -5.50
CA ARG A 27 3.89 -15.20 -4.86
C ARG A 27 5.19 -16.00 -4.98
N ASP A 28 5.11 -17.31 -4.76
CA ASP A 28 6.32 -18.17 -4.69
C ASP A 28 6.93 -18.36 -6.08
N GLN A 29 6.10 -18.54 -7.10
CA GLN A 29 6.56 -18.55 -8.48
C GLN A 29 7.17 -17.21 -8.90
N THR A 30 6.53 -16.10 -8.55
CA THR A 30 7.00 -14.76 -8.92
C THR A 30 8.34 -14.44 -8.25
N THR A 31 8.50 -14.72 -6.94
CA THR A 31 9.79 -14.51 -6.25
C THR A 31 10.89 -15.36 -6.84
N LYS A 32 10.61 -16.62 -7.18
CA LYS A 32 11.57 -17.51 -7.83
C LYS A 32 12.03 -16.97 -9.19
N LEU A 33 11.11 -16.50 -10.02
CA LEU A 33 11.43 -15.92 -11.33
C LEU A 33 12.26 -14.63 -11.18
N LEU A 34 11.86 -13.73 -10.30
CA LEU A 34 12.60 -12.48 -10.04
C LEU A 34 14.03 -12.75 -9.56
N THR A 35 14.20 -13.72 -8.69
CA THR A 35 15.54 -14.09 -8.19
C THR A 35 16.39 -14.77 -9.26
N SER A 36 15.83 -15.75 -9.98
CA SER A 36 16.60 -16.56 -10.92
C SER A 36 16.96 -15.83 -12.21
N LEU A 37 16.07 -14.94 -12.71
CA LEU A 37 16.28 -14.25 -13.98
C LEU A 37 16.92 -12.86 -13.82
N PHE A 38 16.63 -12.17 -12.71
CA PHE A 38 17.00 -10.78 -12.52
C PHE A 38 17.88 -10.53 -11.30
N GLY A 39 18.16 -11.56 -10.47
CA GLY A 39 18.94 -11.42 -9.25
C GLY A 39 18.25 -10.59 -8.15
N ILE A 40 16.93 -10.40 -8.25
CA ILE A 40 16.15 -9.61 -7.28
C ILE A 40 15.82 -10.49 -6.07
N GLY A 41 16.29 -10.10 -4.92
CA GLY A 41 16.12 -10.81 -3.63
C GLY A 41 17.26 -10.50 -2.67
N PRO A 42 17.32 -11.15 -1.49
CA PRO A 42 16.33 -12.11 -0.98
C PRO A 42 15.00 -11.45 -0.58
N PHE A 43 13.91 -12.19 -0.67
CA PHE A 43 12.59 -11.74 -0.26
C PHE A 43 12.28 -12.12 1.19
N ARG A 44 11.72 -11.20 1.96
CA ARG A 44 11.09 -11.49 3.25
C ARG A 44 9.65 -11.93 3.00
N LEU A 45 9.32 -13.17 3.37
CA LEU A 45 7.99 -13.76 3.18
C LEU A 45 7.13 -13.57 4.41
N VAL A 46 5.85 -13.22 4.20
CA VAL A 46 4.85 -13.02 5.25
C VAL A 46 3.55 -13.69 4.83
N GLU A 47 2.87 -14.31 5.78
CA GLU A 47 1.48 -14.77 5.67
C GLU A 47 0.61 -13.82 6.50
N TRP A 48 -0.46 -13.29 5.90
CA TRP A 48 -1.40 -12.40 6.59
C TRP A 48 -2.72 -13.13 6.87
N PRO A 49 -3.37 -12.98 8.05
CA PRO A 49 -2.91 -12.15 9.16
C PRO A 49 -1.69 -12.75 9.86
N ASP A 50 -0.77 -11.88 10.27
CA ASP A 50 0.45 -12.26 10.99
C ASP A 50 0.22 -12.44 12.49
N ARG A 51 -0.93 -11.95 13.01
CA ARG A 51 -1.36 -12.05 14.41
C ARG A 51 -2.87 -11.94 14.54
N ALA A 52 -3.41 -12.43 15.66
CA ALA A 52 -4.85 -12.55 15.91
C ALA A 52 -5.58 -11.19 15.99
N GLU A 53 -4.91 -10.13 16.47
CA GLU A 53 -5.45 -8.78 16.59
C GLU A 53 -5.38 -7.94 15.30
N SER A 54 -4.84 -8.49 14.21
CA SER A 54 -4.78 -7.81 12.91
C SER A 54 -6.20 -7.54 12.39
N LYS A 55 -6.44 -6.28 12.03
CA LYS A 55 -7.72 -5.83 11.50
C LYS A 55 -7.60 -5.39 10.05
N TYR A 56 -8.63 -5.66 9.30
CA TYR A 56 -8.72 -5.37 7.89
C TYR A 56 -10.14 -4.95 7.52
N TYR A 57 -10.28 -3.84 6.83
CA TYR A 57 -11.57 -3.29 6.38
C TYR A 57 -11.56 -3.10 4.87
N TYR A 58 -12.59 -3.56 4.22
CA TYR A 58 -12.82 -3.34 2.80
C TYR A 58 -14.17 -2.65 2.61
N ARG A 59 -14.18 -1.47 1.98
CA ARG A 59 -15.35 -0.60 1.82
C ARG A 59 -16.08 -0.34 3.16
N GLY A 60 -15.30 -0.12 4.22
CA GLY A 60 -15.79 0.16 5.57
C GLY A 60 -16.31 -1.05 6.36
N VAL A 61 -16.29 -2.25 5.77
CA VAL A 61 -16.73 -3.49 6.44
C VAL A 61 -15.52 -4.32 6.86
N GLU A 62 -15.48 -4.75 8.13
CA GLU A 62 -14.43 -5.64 8.62
C GLU A 62 -14.47 -6.97 7.88
N GLN A 63 -13.31 -7.41 7.39
CA GLN A 63 -13.16 -8.63 6.62
C GLN A 63 -12.16 -9.58 7.29
N LYS A 64 -12.42 -10.87 7.17
CA LYS A 64 -11.44 -11.91 7.42
C LYS A 64 -10.79 -12.27 6.09
N ILE A 65 -9.51 -11.99 5.96
CA ILE A 65 -8.76 -12.23 4.72
C ILE A 65 -7.53 -13.07 4.99
N ARG A 66 -7.03 -13.72 3.95
CA ARG A 66 -5.71 -14.34 3.93
C ARG A 66 -4.93 -13.89 2.70
N LEU A 67 -3.69 -13.46 2.94
CA LEU A 67 -2.76 -13.03 1.91
C LEU A 67 -1.43 -13.75 2.10
N ARG A 68 -0.71 -13.95 1.01
CA ARG A 68 0.73 -14.20 0.99
C ARG A 68 1.44 -12.96 0.47
N GLN A 69 2.43 -12.51 1.20
CA GLN A 69 3.21 -11.32 0.84
C GLN A 69 4.69 -11.66 0.75
N ALA A 70 5.40 -10.95 -0.12
CA ALA A 70 6.86 -11.01 -0.20
C ALA A 70 7.39 -9.59 -0.39
N PHE A 71 8.43 -9.24 0.37
CA PHE A 71 9.01 -7.90 0.39
C PHE A 71 10.48 -7.95 0.01
N VAL A 72 10.91 -7.01 -0.81
CA VAL A 72 12.31 -6.79 -1.16
C VAL A 72 12.61 -5.31 -1.22
N GLN A 73 13.73 -4.89 -0.63
CA GLN A 73 14.20 -3.50 -0.71
C GLN A 73 15.01 -3.30 -1.99
N LEU A 74 14.62 -2.34 -2.82
CA LEU A 74 15.31 -1.94 -4.05
C LEU A 74 15.64 -0.44 -3.97
N GLY A 75 16.87 -0.11 -3.56
CA GLY A 75 17.24 1.26 -3.23
C GLY A 75 16.40 1.79 -2.08
N ASP A 76 15.75 2.94 -2.26
CA ASP A 76 14.91 3.58 -1.24
C ASP A 76 13.44 3.10 -1.28
N VAL A 77 13.07 2.23 -2.21
CA VAL A 77 11.70 1.74 -2.40
C VAL A 77 11.61 0.25 -2.10
N GLU A 78 10.66 -0.13 -1.25
CA GLU A 78 10.30 -1.52 -1.02
C GLU A 78 9.34 -1.98 -2.12
N VAL A 79 9.58 -3.13 -2.70
CA VAL A 79 8.61 -3.81 -3.57
C VAL A 79 7.89 -4.87 -2.76
N GLU A 80 6.57 -4.82 -2.79
CA GLU A 80 5.69 -5.79 -2.15
C GLU A 80 4.95 -6.60 -3.20
N LEU A 81 5.11 -7.92 -3.17
CA LEU A 81 4.27 -8.85 -3.93
C LEU A 81 3.12 -9.32 -3.05
N ILE A 82 1.90 -9.31 -3.59
CA ILE A 82 0.68 -9.65 -2.85
C ILE A 82 -0.09 -10.72 -3.60
N GLN A 83 -0.25 -11.88 -2.98
CA GLN A 83 -1.13 -12.94 -3.46
C GLN A 83 -2.36 -13.01 -2.56
N PRO A 84 -3.55 -12.61 -3.01
CA PRO A 84 -4.78 -12.79 -2.26
C PRO A 84 -5.22 -14.25 -2.29
N LEU A 85 -5.50 -14.82 -1.09
CA LEU A 85 -5.97 -16.21 -0.95
C LEU A 85 -7.46 -16.27 -0.63
N GLU A 86 -7.91 -15.60 0.46
CA GLU A 86 -9.28 -15.69 0.97
C GLU A 86 -9.83 -14.31 1.34
N GLY A 87 -11.15 -14.19 1.31
CA GLY A 87 -11.91 -13.01 1.73
C GLY A 87 -12.01 -11.91 0.67
N HIS A 88 -12.98 -10.99 0.87
CA HIS A 88 -13.18 -9.85 -0.01
C HIS A 88 -12.15 -8.77 0.27
N ASN A 89 -11.43 -8.35 -0.77
CA ASN A 89 -10.41 -7.32 -0.68
C ASN A 89 -10.07 -6.74 -2.06
N ALA A 90 -9.50 -5.55 -2.08
CA ALA A 90 -9.13 -4.85 -3.31
C ALA A 90 -8.10 -5.60 -4.15
N TYR A 91 -7.23 -6.40 -3.53
CA TYR A 91 -6.22 -7.19 -4.25
C TYR A 91 -6.87 -8.34 -5.02
N ARG A 92 -7.89 -8.99 -4.43
CA ARG A 92 -8.66 -10.04 -5.10
C ARG A 92 -9.42 -9.48 -6.30
N ASP A 93 -10.16 -8.38 -6.09
CA ASP A 93 -10.91 -7.73 -7.16
C ASP A 93 -9.97 -7.33 -8.32
N PHE A 94 -8.81 -6.76 -8.00
CA PHE A 94 -7.82 -6.39 -9.00
C PHE A 94 -7.24 -7.60 -9.75
N LEU A 95 -6.92 -8.68 -9.04
CA LEU A 95 -6.40 -9.90 -9.66
C LEU A 95 -7.41 -10.51 -10.62
N ASP A 96 -8.67 -10.59 -10.21
CA ASP A 96 -9.75 -11.16 -11.00
C ASP A 96 -10.05 -10.30 -12.25
N GLU A 97 -9.92 -8.98 -12.15
CA GLU A 97 -10.14 -8.05 -13.26
C GLU A 97 -8.98 -8.00 -14.26
N THR A 98 -7.73 -8.04 -13.78
CA THR A 98 -6.54 -7.72 -14.58
C THR A 98 -5.57 -8.88 -14.79
N GLY A 99 -5.68 -9.95 -14.01
CA GLY A 99 -4.69 -11.02 -13.94
C GLY A 99 -3.43 -10.69 -13.11
N GLY A 100 -3.39 -9.52 -12.48
CA GLY A 100 -2.26 -9.02 -11.68
C GLY A 100 -1.54 -7.82 -12.29
N GLY A 101 -0.55 -7.30 -11.57
CA GLY A 101 0.24 -6.14 -11.99
C GLY A 101 0.43 -5.12 -10.87
N ILE A 102 0.96 -3.93 -11.22
CA ILE A 102 1.13 -2.83 -10.26
C ILE A 102 -0.24 -2.37 -9.79
N HIS A 103 -0.44 -2.40 -8.46
CA HIS A 103 -1.71 -2.13 -7.83
C HIS A 103 -1.71 -0.77 -7.12
N HIS A 104 -0.71 -0.48 -6.31
CA HIS A 104 -0.63 0.77 -5.55
C HIS A 104 0.79 1.29 -5.39
N VAL A 105 0.87 2.57 -5.07
CA VAL A 105 2.06 3.22 -4.56
C VAL A 105 1.78 3.74 -3.15
N LEU A 106 2.76 3.59 -2.24
CA LEU A 106 2.59 3.91 -0.84
C LEU A 106 3.48 5.09 -0.42
N PHE A 107 2.85 6.04 0.28
CA PHE A 107 3.52 7.16 0.94
C PHE A 107 3.40 7.05 2.46
N GLU A 108 4.46 7.36 3.17
CA GLU A 108 4.42 7.51 4.63
C GLU A 108 3.96 8.90 5.02
N VAL A 109 3.16 8.94 6.10
CA VAL A 109 2.65 10.16 6.71
C VAL A 109 2.84 10.12 8.22
N ALA A 110 3.08 11.29 8.82
CA ALA A 110 3.25 11.41 10.27
C ALA A 110 1.98 11.08 11.05
N ASP A 111 0.82 11.46 10.50
CA ASP A 111 -0.50 11.13 11.01
C ASP A 111 -1.46 10.89 9.84
N ILE A 112 -2.15 9.77 9.84
CA ILE A 112 -3.04 9.37 8.75
C ILE A 112 -4.40 10.08 8.82
N ASP A 113 -4.93 10.36 10.01
CA ASP A 113 -6.29 10.83 10.17
C ASP A 113 -6.54 12.25 9.60
N PRO A 114 -5.66 13.24 9.82
CA PRO A 114 -5.81 14.55 9.18
C PRO A 114 -5.76 14.49 7.66
N VAL A 115 -4.90 13.60 7.11
CA VAL A 115 -4.77 13.40 5.66
C VAL A 115 -6.05 12.82 5.08
N LEU A 116 -6.58 11.77 5.68
CA LEU A 116 -7.83 11.15 5.23
C LEU A 116 -9.01 12.13 5.31
N HIS A 117 -9.08 12.94 6.39
CA HIS A 117 -10.12 13.96 6.53
C HIS A 117 -10.05 15.02 5.42
N ALA A 118 -8.85 15.49 5.09
CA ALA A 118 -8.64 16.46 4.02
C ALA A 118 -9.02 15.90 2.65
N LEU A 119 -8.62 14.65 2.37
CA LEU A 119 -8.89 13.98 1.10
C LEU A 119 -10.39 13.67 0.92
N ALA A 120 -11.10 13.32 2.00
CA ALA A 120 -12.54 13.09 1.96
C ALA A 120 -13.33 14.32 1.50
N LYS A 121 -12.89 15.54 1.88
CA LYS A 121 -13.49 16.80 1.41
C LYS A 121 -13.34 17.00 -0.10
N SER A 122 -12.36 16.35 -0.72
CA SER A 122 -12.13 16.38 -2.17
C SER A 122 -12.74 15.17 -2.88
N GLY A 123 -13.58 14.38 -2.19
CA GLY A 123 -14.27 13.23 -2.77
C GLY A 123 -13.41 11.95 -2.86
N VAL A 124 -12.19 11.94 -2.32
CA VAL A 124 -11.36 10.74 -2.27
C VAL A 124 -11.75 9.90 -1.05
N THR A 125 -12.15 8.67 -1.28
CA THR A 125 -12.60 7.74 -0.23
C THR A 125 -11.56 6.67 0.08
N VAL A 126 -11.69 6.07 1.26
CA VAL A 126 -10.89 4.90 1.65
C VAL A 126 -11.56 3.65 1.07
N LEU A 127 -10.84 2.95 0.20
CA LEU A 127 -11.27 1.67 -0.36
C LEU A 127 -11.03 0.53 0.63
N GLN A 128 -9.87 0.56 1.27
CA GLN A 128 -9.39 -0.51 2.13
C GLN A 128 -8.47 0.05 3.21
N SER A 129 -8.50 -0.48 4.41
CA SER A 129 -7.63 -0.04 5.49
C SER A 129 -7.35 -1.16 6.49
N GLY A 130 -6.36 -0.99 7.34
CA GLY A 130 -6.06 -1.96 8.35
C GLY A 130 -4.89 -1.61 9.27
N THR A 131 -4.53 -2.60 10.09
CA THR A 131 -3.29 -2.58 10.87
C THR A 131 -2.16 -3.15 10.04
N GLY A 132 -0.95 -2.63 10.20
CA GLY A 132 0.22 -3.16 9.51
C GLY A 132 0.89 -4.31 10.28
N ILE A 133 1.90 -4.92 9.67
CA ILE A 133 2.69 -6.02 10.26
C ILE A 133 3.38 -5.57 11.55
N ARG A 134 3.94 -4.35 11.60
CA ARG A 134 4.53 -3.81 12.83
C ARG A 134 3.43 -3.28 13.75
N PRO A 135 3.50 -3.53 15.07
CA PRO A 135 2.55 -2.97 16.03
C PRO A 135 2.42 -1.45 15.92
N GLY A 136 1.18 -0.95 16.02
CA GLY A 136 0.88 0.48 15.91
C GLY A 136 0.84 1.03 14.49
N THR A 137 1.28 0.29 13.47
CA THR A 137 1.16 0.70 12.07
C THR A 137 -0.31 0.70 11.64
N ARG A 138 -0.72 1.80 10.99
CA ARG A 138 -2.02 1.94 10.33
C ARG A 138 -1.79 2.30 8.87
N TRP A 139 -2.64 1.78 8.01
CA TRP A 139 -2.59 2.08 6.58
C TRP A 139 -3.99 2.24 5.99
N ALA A 140 -4.08 2.96 4.90
CA ALA A 140 -5.31 3.16 4.15
C ALA A 140 -5.01 3.25 2.65
N LEU A 141 -5.68 2.41 1.89
CA LEU A 141 -5.69 2.41 0.44
C LEU A 141 -6.84 3.29 -0.04
N LEU A 142 -6.53 4.28 -0.84
CA LEU A 142 -7.47 5.28 -1.34
C LEU A 142 -8.02 4.87 -2.70
N ASP A 143 -9.31 5.12 -2.94
CA ASP A 143 -9.95 4.88 -4.23
C ASP A 143 -9.58 5.98 -5.23
N THR A 144 -8.37 5.91 -5.77
CA THR A 144 -7.80 6.90 -6.69
C THR A 144 -7.62 6.38 -8.10
N ARG A 145 -7.99 5.14 -8.40
CA ARG A 145 -7.72 4.50 -9.71
C ARG A 145 -8.36 5.26 -10.87
N ALA A 146 -9.58 5.75 -10.72
CA ALA A 146 -10.25 6.56 -11.74
C ALA A 146 -9.58 7.93 -11.97
N LEU A 147 -8.91 8.47 -10.95
CA LEU A 147 -8.26 9.78 -11.00
C LEU A 147 -6.81 9.69 -11.49
N LEU A 148 -6.06 8.67 -11.04
CA LEU A 148 -4.60 8.58 -11.20
C LEU A 148 -4.15 7.39 -12.07
N GLY A 149 -5.04 6.43 -12.36
CA GLY A 149 -4.68 5.18 -13.04
C GLY A 149 -4.11 4.10 -12.12
N PHE A 150 -3.88 4.42 -10.84
CA PHE A 150 -3.43 3.52 -9.79
C PHE A 150 -4.05 3.89 -8.45
N LEU A 151 -3.92 3.00 -7.47
CA LEU A 151 -4.35 3.28 -6.10
C LEU A 151 -3.19 3.91 -5.30
N LEU A 152 -3.51 4.87 -4.45
CA LEU A 152 -2.57 5.49 -3.54
C LEU A 152 -2.79 4.94 -2.14
N GLU A 153 -1.72 4.47 -1.50
CA GLU A 153 -1.76 4.02 -0.12
C GLU A 153 -1.04 5.00 0.79
N LEU A 154 -1.61 5.25 1.96
CA LEU A 154 -1.02 6.01 3.04
C LEU A 154 -0.68 5.06 4.18
N ARG A 155 0.47 5.25 4.81
CA ARG A 155 0.89 4.49 5.99
C ARG A 155 1.43 5.41 7.07
N HIS A 156 0.96 5.20 8.29
CA HIS A 156 1.54 5.76 9.51
C HIS A 156 2.26 4.66 10.27
N ARG A 157 3.53 4.90 10.64
CA ARG A 157 4.31 4.05 11.54
C ARG A 157 4.75 4.87 12.74
N PRO A 158 4.44 4.46 13.98
CA PRO A 158 4.93 5.15 15.16
C PRO A 158 6.46 5.23 15.17
N GLY A 159 7.00 6.43 15.39
CA GLY A 159 8.46 6.69 15.47
C GLY A 159 9.20 6.83 14.15
N GLU A 160 8.52 6.72 13.01
CA GLU A 160 9.10 7.08 11.71
C GLU A 160 8.66 8.49 11.29
N SER A 161 9.58 9.31 10.78
CA SER A 161 9.26 10.64 10.26
C SER A 161 8.67 10.53 8.85
N ASP A 162 7.77 11.43 8.52
CA ASP A 162 7.14 11.56 7.20
C ASP A 162 8.09 12.08 6.10
N GLY A 163 9.39 12.15 6.38
CA GLY A 163 10.39 12.72 5.48
C GLY A 163 10.36 14.25 5.38
N THR A 164 9.64 14.92 6.30
CA THR A 164 9.58 16.41 6.33
C THR A 164 10.85 17.04 6.88
N SER A 165 11.71 16.26 7.53
CA SER A 165 13.03 16.70 8.01
C SER A 165 14.08 16.43 6.93
N ILE A 166 14.18 17.30 5.95
CA ILE A 166 15.40 17.45 5.15
C ILE A 166 16.14 18.64 5.73
N PRO A 167 17.44 18.48 6.07
CA PRO A 167 18.24 19.58 6.59
C PRO A 167 18.39 20.72 5.59
#